data_c3e9a7e5a361275a728bf5e8be2eb12d
#
_entry.id   c3e9a7e5a361275a728bf5e8be2eb12d
#
_cell.length_a   1.000
_cell.length_b   1.000
_cell.length_c   1.000
_cell.angle_alpha   90.00
_cell.angle_beta   90.00
_cell.angle_gamma   90.00
#
_symmetry.space_group_name_H-M   'P 1'
#
loop_
_entity.id
_entity.type
_entity.pdbx_description
1 polymer ?
#
loop_
_entity_poly.entity_id
_entity_poly.type
_entity_poly.pdbx_seq_one_letter_code
_entity_poly.pdbx_strand_id
1 'polypeptide(L)'
;MKKLIRNISILFFLACLSTSFSQEKELFDLIVVDENATPPLLPERMIFTQRMLWGEKGLMRKTGISPLTIENREKELRLRRTFLKTHQILGYTTLATMIAQGIIGGKLYNGQNDLYETHKTMGKIVNAGYFTGAALSLFSPPPLTNKKTKGFSSIKAHKILANIHFSAMVITNVVADDNRKAHKAAAYTCLLYTSDAADD
;
A
#
# COMPACT_ATOMS: atom_id res chain seq x y z
N MET A 1 -32.32 9.54 10.85
CA MET A 1 -30.84 9.63 10.90
C MET A 1 -30.13 8.34 10.45
N LYS A 2 -30.40 7.16 11.04
CA LYS A 2 -29.67 5.91 10.68
C LYS A 2 -29.79 5.48 9.20
N LYS A 3 -30.95 5.67 8.55
CA LYS A 3 -31.13 5.36 7.12
C LYS A 3 -30.38 6.34 6.20
N LEU A 4 -30.29 7.62 6.58
CA LEU A 4 -29.58 8.64 5.81
C LEU A 4 -28.06 8.38 5.83
N ILE A 5 -27.50 8.08 7.01
CA ILE A 5 -26.07 7.76 7.18
C ILE A 5 -25.71 6.51 6.37
N ARG A 6 -26.55 5.46 6.39
CA ARG A 6 -26.34 4.23 5.61
C ARG A 6 -26.32 4.50 4.10
N ASN A 7 -27.24 5.33 3.61
CA ASN A 7 -27.33 5.66 2.19
C ASN A 7 -26.14 6.54 1.72
N ILE A 8 -25.70 7.47 2.57
CA ILE A 8 -24.50 8.29 2.30
C ILE A 8 -23.24 7.40 2.25
N SER A 9 -23.09 6.45 3.19
CA SER A 9 -21.95 5.51 3.19
C SER A 9 -21.93 4.62 1.93
N ILE A 10 -23.11 4.17 1.45
CA ILE A 10 -23.21 3.36 0.24
C ILE A 10 -22.87 4.19 -1.01
N LEU A 11 -23.34 5.45 -1.08
CA LEU A 11 -23.00 6.37 -2.19
C LEU A 11 -21.50 6.69 -2.20
N PHE A 12 -20.90 6.92 -1.04
CA PHE A 12 -19.46 7.18 -0.91
C PHE A 12 -18.64 5.97 -1.34
N PHE A 13 -19.05 4.76 -0.94
CA PHE A 13 -18.38 3.52 -1.34
C PHE A 13 -18.49 3.25 -2.86
N LEU A 14 -19.63 3.56 -3.48
CA LEU A 14 -19.82 3.47 -4.93
C LEU A 14 -19.03 4.53 -5.70
N ALA A 15 -18.87 5.74 -5.17
CA ALA A 15 -18.07 6.79 -5.79
C ALA A 15 -16.58 6.46 -5.78
N CYS A 16 -16.06 5.84 -4.72
CA CYS A 16 -14.67 5.38 -4.66
C CYS A 16 -14.35 4.25 -5.67
N LEU A 17 -15.34 3.44 -6.06
CA LEU A 17 -15.15 2.38 -7.06
C LEU A 17 -15.05 2.91 -8.50
N SER A 18 -15.60 4.08 -8.79
CA SER A 18 -15.62 4.65 -10.15
C SER A 18 -14.33 5.38 -10.54
N THR A 19 -13.51 5.80 -9.61
CA THR A 19 -12.24 6.51 -9.89
C THR A 19 -11.10 5.60 -10.34
N SER A 20 -11.22 4.29 -10.11
CA SER A 20 -10.18 3.31 -10.47
C SER A 20 -10.08 2.97 -11.96
N PHE A 21 -11.08 3.32 -12.78
CA PHE A 21 -11.12 2.98 -14.21
C PHE A 21 -10.47 4.00 -15.14
N SER A 22 -10.16 5.22 -14.66
CA SER A 22 -9.62 6.30 -15.50
C SER A 22 -8.12 6.19 -15.77
N GLN A 23 -7.37 5.41 -15.01
CA GLN A 23 -5.89 5.33 -15.15
C GLN A 23 -5.42 4.35 -16.23
N GLU A 24 -6.29 3.52 -16.80
CA GLU A 24 -5.88 2.53 -17.79
C GLU A 24 -5.61 3.12 -19.18
N LYS A 25 -6.32 4.15 -19.60
CA LYS A 25 -6.14 4.78 -20.92
C LYS A 25 -4.85 5.60 -21.04
N GLU A 26 -4.45 6.32 -20.00
CA GLU A 26 -3.23 7.15 -20.03
C GLU A 26 -1.92 6.34 -20.16
N LEU A 27 -1.92 5.06 -19.82
CA LEU A 27 -0.70 4.25 -19.86
C LEU A 27 -0.37 3.81 -21.30
N PHE A 28 -1.37 3.63 -22.15
CA PHE A 28 -1.19 3.25 -23.55
C PHE A 28 -0.93 4.44 -24.47
N ASP A 29 -1.48 5.62 -24.18
CA ASP A 29 -1.27 6.84 -25.00
C ASP A 29 0.15 7.44 -24.83
N LEU A 30 0.90 7.01 -23.82
CA LEU A 30 2.31 7.41 -23.62
C LEU A 30 3.30 6.58 -24.45
N ILE A 31 2.85 5.61 -25.23
CA ILE A 31 3.67 4.78 -26.14
C ILE A 31 3.69 5.35 -27.57
N VAL A 32 3.35 6.60 -27.78
CA VAL A 32 3.71 7.28 -29.03
C VAL A 32 5.19 7.63 -28.95
N VAL A 33 6.01 6.72 -29.38
CA VAL A 33 7.46 6.80 -29.36
C VAL A 33 7.93 7.16 -30.77
N ASP A 34 8.88 8.08 -30.82
CA ASP A 34 9.77 8.29 -31.95
C ASP A 34 10.21 6.94 -32.54
N GLU A 35 9.84 6.65 -33.78
CA GLU A 35 10.01 5.32 -34.43
C GLU A 35 11.46 4.83 -34.50
N ASN A 36 12.45 5.65 -34.09
CA ASN A 36 13.86 5.32 -34.19
C ASN A 36 14.59 5.15 -32.84
N ALA A 37 13.95 5.34 -31.70
CA ALA A 37 14.57 5.15 -30.39
C ALA A 37 13.92 3.98 -29.65
N THR A 38 14.64 2.88 -29.47
CA THR A 38 14.19 1.81 -28.56
C THR A 38 14.04 2.39 -27.14
N PRO A 39 12.82 2.47 -26.60
CA PRO A 39 12.62 3.06 -25.27
C PRO A 39 13.37 2.26 -24.24
N PRO A 40 13.96 2.92 -23.21
CA PRO A 40 14.67 2.22 -22.17
C PRO A 40 13.72 1.24 -21.45
N LEU A 41 14.11 -0.01 -21.34
CA LEU A 41 13.29 -1.06 -20.73
C LEU A 41 13.12 -0.88 -19.21
N LEU A 42 13.95 -0.08 -18.57
CA LEU A 42 13.91 0.21 -17.13
C LEU A 42 13.87 1.72 -16.90
N PRO A 43 13.19 2.18 -15.83
CA PRO A 43 13.15 3.60 -15.48
C PRO A 43 14.50 4.07 -14.93
N GLU A 44 14.82 5.34 -15.11
CA GLU A 44 16.05 5.98 -14.59
C GLU A 44 16.19 5.84 -13.06
N ARG A 45 15.08 5.89 -12.34
CA ARG A 45 15.05 5.83 -10.87
C ARG A 45 14.23 4.65 -10.39
N MET A 46 14.84 3.83 -9.56
CA MET A 46 14.20 2.70 -8.87
C MET A 46 14.48 2.77 -7.38
N ILE A 47 13.50 2.39 -6.56
CA ILE A 47 13.74 2.18 -5.12
C ILE A 47 14.69 0.99 -4.94
N PHE A 48 15.33 0.93 -3.77
CA PHE A 48 16.36 -0.09 -3.48
C PHE A 48 15.86 -1.53 -3.73
N THR A 49 14.67 -1.88 -3.23
CA THR A 49 14.08 -3.23 -3.40
C THR A 49 13.81 -3.58 -4.86
N GLN A 50 13.32 -2.62 -5.65
CA GLN A 50 13.11 -2.81 -7.09
C GLN A 50 14.44 -2.99 -7.83
N ARG A 51 15.45 -2.20 -7.47
CA ARG A 51 16.79 -2.32 -8.08
C ARG A 51 17.42 -3.68 -7.78
N MET A 52 17.27 -4.13 -6.51
CA MET A 52 17.81 -5.42 -6.06
C MET A 52 17.17 -6.60 -6.79
N LEU A 53 15.85 -6.57 -7.00
CA LEU A 53 15.12 -7.68 -7.64
C LEU A 53 15.07 -7.54 -9.16
N TRP A 54 14.65 -6.38 -9.67
CA TRP A 54 14.23 -6.16 -11.06
C TRP A 54 15.20 -5.28 -11.86
N GLY A 55 16.24 -4.74 -11.23
CA GLY A 55 17.23 -3.91 -11.91
C GLY A 55 18.00 -4.69 -12.99
N GLU A 56 18.81 -4.00 -13.78
CA GLU A 56 19.63 -4.60 -14.85
C GLU A 56 20.50 -5.74 -14.33
N LYS A 57 21.10 -5.57 -13.13
CA LYS A 57 21.89 -6.57 -12.41
C LYS A 57 21.11 -7.20 -11.25
N GLY A 58 19.77 -7.12 -11.27
CA GLY A 58 18.91 -7.62 -10.21
C GLY A 58 18.82 -9.15 -10.18
N LEU A 59 18.28 -9.67 -9.06
CA LEU A 59 18.20 -11.11 -8.84
C LEU A 59 17.44 -11.83 -9.96
N MET A 60 16.31 -11.26 -10.44
CA MET A 60 15.49 -11.87 -11.49
C MET A 60 16.27 -12.01 -12.83
N ARG A 61 17.21 -11.10 -13.10
CA ARG A 61 18.08 -11.16 -14.28
C ARG A 61 19.19 -12.19 -14.09
N LYS A 62 19.85 -12.16 -12.93
CA LYS A 62 20.96 -13.08 -12.60
C LYS A 62 20.54 -14.54 -12.56
N THR A 63 19.33 -14.82 -12.09
CA THR A 63 18.77 -16.18 -12.02
C THR A 63 18.18 -16.64 -13.35
N GLY A 64 18.07 -15.76 -14.36
CA GLY A 64 17.44 -16.08 -15.63
C GLY A 64 15.92 -16.23 -15.58
N ILE A 65 15.29 -15.98 -14.42
CA ILE A 65 13.81 -16.08 -14.26
C ILE A 65 13.09 -15.05 -15.14
N SER A 66 13.64 -13.85 -15.24
CA SER A 66 13.06 -12.77 -16.07
C SER A 66 14.19 -12.00 -16.75
N PRO A 67 14.75 -12.47 -17.88
CA PRO A 67 15.71 -11.73 -18.69
C PRO A 67 15.17 -10.36 -19.12
N LEU A 68 16.04 -9.38 -19.32
CA LEU A 68 15.65 -8.01 -19.70
C LEU A 68 15.33 -7.95 -21.20
N THR A 69 14.13 -8.39 -21.56
CA THR A 69 13.54 -8.34 -22.91
C THR A 69 12.22 -7.61 -22.91
N ILE A 70 11.75 -7.12 -24.05
CA ILE A 70 10.47 -6.45 -24.20
C ILE A 70 9.34 -7.34 -23.66
N GLU A 71 9.31 -8.59 -24.08
CA GLU A 71 8.29 -9.56 -23.69
C GLU A 71 8.23 -9.78 -22.17
N ASN A 72 9.38 -9.97 -21.52
CA ASN A 72 9.43 -10.15 -20.08
C ASN A 72 9.07 -8.86 -19.34
N ARG A 73 9.43 -7.69 -19.88
CA ARG A 73 8.98 -6.40 -19.31
C ARG A 73 7.47 -6.23 -19.37
N GLU A 74 6.81 -6.66 -20.41
CA GLU A 74 5.34 -6.67 -20.44
C GLU A 74 4.74 -7.58 -19.36
N LYS A 75 5.30 -8.78 -19.17
CA LYS A 75 4.89 -9.69 -18.08
C LYS A 75 5.11 -9.07 -16.71
N GLU A 76 6.24 -8.40 -16.50
CA GLU A 76 6.55 -7.69 -15.27
C GLU A 76 5.59 -6.51 -15.03
N LEU A 77 5.21 -5.76 -16.04
CA LEU A 77 4.24 -4.66 -15.91
C LEU A 77 2.83 -5.19 -15.57
N ARG A 78 2.42 -6.33 -16.14
CA ARG A 78 1.18 -7.01 -15.73
C ARG A 78 1.25 -7.47 -14.28
N LEU A 79 2.36 -8.09 -13.88
CA LEU A 79 2.59 -8.49 -12.48
C LEU A 79 2.56 -7.30 -11.53
N ARG A 80 3.22 -6.19 -11.90
CA ARG A 80 3.16 -4.93 -11.14
C ARG A 80 1.72 -4.46 -10.93
N ARG A 81 0.90 -4.46 -11.99
CA ARG A 81 -0.51 -4.06 -11.90
C ARG A 81 -1.26 -4.94 -10.90
N THR A 82 -1.07 -6.26 -10.96
CA THR A 82 -1.67 -7.20 -10.03
C THR A 82 -1.21 -6.92 -8.60
N PHE A 83 0.09 -6.75 -8.37
CA PHE A 83 0.63 -6.46 -7.04
C PHE A 83 0.08 -5.17 -6.45
N LEU A 84 0.02 -4.10 -7.23
CA LEU A 84 -0.49 -2.80 -6.76
C LEU A 84 -2.00 -2.83 -6.52
N LYS A 85 -2.77 -3.53 -7.38
CA LYS A 85 -4.21 -3.71 -7.16
C LYS A 85 -4.49 -4.53 -5.89
N THR A 86 -3.74 -5.61 -5.67
CA THR A 86 -3.85 -6.42 -4.44
C THR A 86 -3.41 -5.62 -3.21
N HIS A 87 -2.33 -4.83 -3.31
CA HIS A 87 -1.90 -3.90 -2.27
C HIS A 87 -3.03 -2.93 -1.88
N GLN A 88 -3.71 -2.34 -2.86
CA GLN A 88 -4.84 -1.43 -2.62
C GLN A 88 -6.01 -2.12 -1.90
N ILE A 89 -6.41 -3.30 -2.38
CA ILE A 89 -7.50 -4.10 -1.74
C ILE A 89 -7.13 -4.45 -0.29
N LEU A 90 -5.90 -4.95 -0.08
CA LEU A 90 -5.40 -5.25 1.26
C LEU A 90 -5.34 -4.00 2.13
N GLY A 91 -4.96 -2.86 1.56
CA GLY A 91 -4.93 -1.58 2.27
C GLY A 91 -6.29 -1.20 2.84
N TYR A 92 -7.35 -1.21 2.02
CA TYR A 92 -8.72 -0.93 2.49
C TYR A 92 -9.22 -1.94 3.52
N THR A 93 -8.96 -3.23 3.30
CA THR A 93 -9.37 -4.29 4.23
C THR A 93 -8.63 -4.14 5.56
N THR A 94 -7.33 -3.87 5.51
CA THR A 94 -6.51 -3.65 6.72
C THR A 94 -6.96 -2.41 7.46
N LEU A 95 -7.26 -1.29 6.78
CA LEU A 95 -7.79 -0.09 7.40
C LEU A 95 -9.09 -0.37 8.17
N ALA A 96 -10.06 -1.05 7.55
CA ALA A 96 -11.31 -1.42 8.20
C ALA A 96 -11.06 -2.29 9.45
N THR A 97 -10.14 -3.24 9.36
CA THR A 97 -9.76 -4.11 10.48
C THR A 97 -9.02 -3.32 11.58
N MET A 98 -8.18 -2.34 11.22
CA MET A 98 -7.49 -1.45 12.16
C MET A 98 -8.46 -0.56 12.93
N ILE A 99 -9.51 -0.05 12.29
CA ILE A 99 -10.56 0.72 12.97
C ILE A 99 -11.25 -0.15 14.03
N ALA A 100 -11.64 -1.36 13.67
CA ALA A 100 -12.23 -2.32 14.62
C ALA A 100 -11.24 -2.66 15.75
N GLN A 101 -9.97 -2.88 15.43
CA GLN A 101 -8.89 -3.14 16.38
C GLN A 101 -8.68 -1.97 17.35
N GLY A 102 -8.75 -0.72 16.86
CA GLY A 102 -8.66 0.49 17.67
C GLY A 102 -9.81 0.62 18.65
N ILE A 103 -11.05 0.29 18.23
CA ILE A 103 -12.23 0.29 19.10
C ILE A 103 -12.09 -0.76 20.21
N ILE A 104 -11.70 -2.00 19.84
CA ILE A 104 -11.50 -3.09 20.80
C ILE A 104 -10.37 -2.75 21.77
N GLY A 105 -9.25 -2.23 21.25
CA GLY A 105 -8.11 -1.80 22.06
C GLY A 105 -8.45 -0.67 23.02
N GLY A 106 -9.29 0.29 22.60
CA GLY A 106 -9.79 1.36 23.46
C GLY A 106 -10.64 0.83 24.61
N LYS A 107 -11.54 -0.12 24.36
CA LYS A 107 -12.35 -0.80 25.37
C LYS A 107 -11.49 -1.59 26.35
N LEU A 108 -10.53 -2.36 25.83
CA LEU A 108 -9.56 -3.12 26.64
C LEU A 108 -8.73 -2.19 27.54
N TYR A 109 -8.27 -1.05 26.99
CA TYR A 109 -7.54 -0.05 27.78
C TYR A 109 -8.38 0.52 28.93
N ASN A 110 -9.68 0.64 28.77
CA ASN A 110 -10.64 1.11 29.75
C ASN A 110 -11.16 0.02 30.72
N GLY A 111 -10.53 -1.17 30.71
CA GLY A 111 -10.78 -2.22 31.71
C GLY A 111 -11.66 -3.39 31.26
N GLN A 112 -12.10 -3.44 29.98
CA GLN A 112 -12.83 -4.62 29.45
C GLN A 112 -11.84 -5.74 29.11
N ASN A 113 -11.35 -6.44 30.13
CA ASN A 113 -10.25 -7.42 30.00
C ASN A 113 -10.66 -8.72 29.26
N ASP A 114 -11.95 -8.99 29.14
CA ASP A 114 -12.54 -10.07 28.32
C ASP A 114 -12.21 -9.92 26.83
N LEU A 115 -11.89 -8.73 26.37
CA LEU A 115 -11.50 -8.43 24.98
C LEU A 115 -10.03 -8.71 24.65
N TYR A 116 -9.20 -9.12 25.63
CA TYR A 116 -7.75 -9.27 25.43
C TYR A 116 -7.42 -10.26 24.29
N GLU A 117 -7.97 -11.45 24.31
CA GLU A 117 -7.70 -12.47 23.29
C GLU A 117 -8.25 -12.07 21.91
N THR A 118 -9.38 -11.37 21.87
CA THR A 118 -9.93 -10.82 20.63
C THR A 118 -9.01 -9.75 20.06
N HIS A 119 -8.54 -8.81 20.89
CA HIS A 119 -7.59 -7.76 20.49
C HIS A 119 -6.29 -8.37 19.96
N LYS A 120 -5.74 -9.34 20.64
CA LYS A 120 -4.51 -10.04 20.26
C LYS A 120 -4.65 -10.78 18.90
N THR A 121 -5.76 -11.47 18.71
CA THR A 121 -6.04 -12.22 17.47
C THR A 121 -6.24 -11.26 16.29
N MET A 122 -7.03 -10.21 16.46
CA MET A 122 -7.22 -9.20 15.43
C MET A 122 -5.92 -8.47 15.10
N GLY A 123 -5.06 -8.20 16.10
CA GLY A 123 -3.74 -7.63 15.89
C GLY A 123 -2.86 -8.47 14.96
N LYS A 124 -2.90 -9.80 15.09
CA LYS A 124 -2.19 -10.71 14.17
C LYS A 124 -2.74 -10.59 12.74
N ILE A 125 -4.05 -10.50 12.57
CA ILE A 125 -4.70 -10.35 11.24
C ILE A 125 -4.32 -9.01 10.61
N VAL A 126 -4.38 -7.91 11.38
CA VAL A 126 -3.94 -6.58 10.94
C VAL A 126 -2.48 -6.60 10.49
N ASN A 127 -1.59 -7.19 11.31
CA ASN A 127 -0.18 -7.30 10.98
C ASN A 127 0.05 -8.10 9.69
N ALA A 128 -0.60 -9.25 9.55
CA ALA A 128 -0.48 -10.07 8.35
C ALA A 128 -0.93 -9.31 7.09
N GLY A 129 -2.09 -8.65 7.13
CA GLY A 129 -2.60 -7.85 6.02
C GLY A 129 -1.69 -6.67 5.68
N TYR A 130 -1.26 -5.94 6.69
CA TYR A 130 -0.40 -4.78 6.54
C TYR A 130 0.97 -5.11 5.92
N PHE A 131 1.70 -6.04 6.52
CA PHE A 131 3.05 -6.38 6.04
C PHE A 131 3.02 -7.08 4.68
N THR A 132 1.98 -7.88 4.39
CA THR A 132 1.78 -8.44 3.05
C THR A 132 1.53 -7.33 2.04
N GLY A 133 0.64 -6.39 2.35
CA GLY A 133 0.38 -5.23 1.49
C GLY A 133 1.64 -4.41 1.24
N ALA A 134 2.40 -4.09 2.28
CA ALA A 134 3.66 -3.36 2.17
C ALA A 134 4.67 -4.11 1.28
N ALA A 135 4.80 -5.42 1.45
CA ALA A 135 5.69 -6.26 0.64
C ALA A 135 5.30 -6.23 -0.85
N LEU A 136 4.01 -6.36 -1.17
CA LEU A 136 3.53 -6.28 -2.55
C LEU A 136 3.88 -4.96 -3.22
N SER A 137 3.80 -3.84 -2.51
CA SER A 137 4.19 -2.54 -3.04
C SER A 137 5.70 -2.41 -3.21
N LEU A 138 6.48 -2.75 -2.18
CA LEU A 138 7.93 -2.57 -2.16
C LEU A 138 8.67 -3.48 -3.15
N PHE A 139 8.18 -4.70 -3.34
CA PHE A 139 8.81 -5.70 -4.21
C PHE A 139 8.16 -5.78 -5.59
N SER A 140 7.21 -4.92 -5.91
CA SER A 140 6.60 -4.85 -7.24
C SER A 140 7.65 -4.51 -8.30
N PRO A 141 7.55 -5.07 -9.52
CA PRO A 141 8.38 -4.66 -10.64
C PRO A 141 8.34 -3.14 -10.87
N PRO A 142 9.43 -2.51 -11.34
CA PRO A 142 9.45 -1.06 -11.56
C PRO A 142 8.48 -0.64 -12.69
N PRO A 143 8.00 0.61 -12.70
CA PRO A 143 7.23 1.14 -13.84
C PRO A 143 8.10 1.23 -15.10
N LEU A 144 7.49 1.47 -16.25
CA LEU A 144 8.24 1.69 -17.49
C LEU A 144 9.01 3.02 -17.43
N THR A 145 8.32 4.07 -16.98
CA THR A 145 8.88 5.43 -16.85
C THR A 145 8.61 6.00 -15.48
N ASN A 146 9.45 6.94 -15.05
CA ASN A 146 9.19 7.72 -13.85
C ASN A 146 8.34 8.95 -14.18
N LYS A 147 7.09 8.97 -13.74
CA LYS A 147 6.23 10.14 -13.88
C LYS A 147 6.86 11.32 -13.10
N LYS A 148 7.31 12.35 -13.83
CA LYS A 148 7.82 13.60 -13.22
C LYS A 148 6.61 14.45 -12.84
N THR A 149 6.17 14.39 -11.59
CA THR A 149 5.14 15.28 -11.08
C THR A 149 5.78 16.58 -10.56
N LYS A 150 5.34 17.73 -11.10
CA LYS A 150 5.72 19.05 -10.56
C LYS A 150 4.90 19.30 -9.28
N GLY A 151 5.57 19.76 -8.21
CA GLY A 151 4.91 20.10 -6.94
C GLY A 151 4.67 18.92 -5.99
N PHE A 152 3.75 19.12 -5.04
CA PHE A 152 3.29 18.11 -4.09
C PHE A 152 2.18 17.29 -4.77
N SER A 153 2.34 16.00 -4.84
CA SER A 153 1.41 15.08 -5.51
C SER A 153 0.95 14.01 -4.52
N SER A 154 -0.20 13.40 -4.77
CA SER A 154 -0.72 12.28 -4.00
C SER A 154 0.31 11.18 -3.78
N ILE A 155 1.09 10.84 -4.82
CA ILE A 155 2.17 9.83 -4.70
C ILE A 155 3.24 10.26 -3.69
N LYS A 156 3.60 11.56 -3.63
CA LYS A 156 4.55 12.07 -2.64
C LYS A 156 3.94 12.04 -1.24
N ALA A 157 2.69 12.48 -1.11
CA ALA A 157 1.94 12.41 0.14
C ALA A 157 1.88 10.97 0.65
N HIS A 158 1.42 10.03 -0.18
CA HIS A 158 1.36 8.62 0.17
C HIS A 158 2.72 8.07 0.63
N LYS A 159 3.82 8.40 -0.03
CA LYS A 159 5.15 7.93 0.37
C LYS A 159 5.57 8.46 1.75
N ILE A 160 5.27 9.72 2.07
CA ILE A 160 5.58 10.30 3.39
C ILE A 160 4.73 9.63 4.46
N LEU A 161 3.42 9.57 4.23
CA LEU A 161 2.47 8.96 5.16
C LEU A 161 2.77 7.47 5.37
N ALA A 162 3.10 6.73 4.32
CA ALA A 162 3.49 5.32 4.40
C ALA A 162 4.73 5.10 5.27
N ASN A 163 5.73 5.99 5.22
CA ASN A 163 6.90 5.89 6.09
C ASN A 163 6.55 6.15 7.56
N ILE A 164 5.74 7.18 7.84
CA ILE A 164 5.28 7.49 9.20
C ILE A 164 4.45 6.31 9.74
N HIS A 165 3.49 5.86 8.93
CA HIS A 165 2.63 4.74 9.28
C HIS A 165 3.41 3.44 9.52
N PHE A 166 4.37 3.11 8.66
CA PHE A 166 5.23 1.94 8.82
C PHE A 166 6.01 2.00 10.13
N SER A 167 6.61 3.16 10.44
CA SER A 167 7.32 3.35 11.69
C SER A 167 6.41 3.21 12.91
N ALA A 168 5.22 3.81 12.86
CA ALA A 168 4.23 3.69 13.92
C ALA A 168 3.75 2.23 14.10
N MET A 169 3.57 1.49 13.01
CA MET A 169 3.19 0.07 13.06
C MET A 169 4.26 -0.80 13.71
N VAL A 170 5.53 -0.58 13.36
CA VAL A 170 6.65 -1.29 13.99
C VAL A 170 6.71 -0.96 15.49
N ILE A 171 6.62 0.32 15.86
CA ILE A 171 6.64 0.74 17.28
C ILE A 171 5.46 0.12 18.02
N THR A 172 4.25 0.14 17.46
CA THR A 172 3.05 -0.45 18.07
C THR A 172 3.28 -1.92 18.45
N ASN A 173 3.93 -2.68 17.57
CA ASN A 173 4.22 -4.09 17.82
C ASN A 173 5.35 -4.29 18.84
N VAL A 174 6.41 -3.49 18.79
CA VAL A 174 7.56 -3.61 19.69
C VAL A 174 7.19 -3.32 21.13
N VAL A 175 6.33 -2.31 21.37
CA VAL A 175 5.95 -1.89 22.71
C VAL A 175 4.66 -2.54 23.23
N ALA A 176 4.11 -3.53 22.49
CA ALA A 176 2.79 -4.09 22.78
C ALA A 176 2.69 -4.72 24.17
N ASP A 177 3.74 -5.44 24.59
CA ASP A 177 3.75 -6.16 25.86
C ASP A 177 4.38 -5.34 27.01
N ASP A 178 5.23 -4.36 26.70
CA ASP A 178 6.05 -3.65 27.69
C ASP A 178 5.44 -2.32 28.16
N ASN A 179 4.76 -1.60 27.25
CA ASN A 179 4.29 -0.25 27.56
C ASN A 179 2.92 0.08 26.95
N ARG A 180 1.86 -0.14 27.73
CA ARG A 180 0.47 0.10 27.30
C ARG A 180 0.20 1.53 26.82
N LYS A 181 0.85 2.55 27.42
CA LYS A 181 0.66 3.96 27.00
C LYS A 181 1.34 4.21 25.66
N ALA A 182 2.57 3.74 25.48
CA ALA A 182 3.31 3.87 24.23
C ALA A 182 2.62 3.07 23.10
N HIS A 183 2.16 1.84 23.39
CA HIS A 183 1.38 1.03 22.45
C HIS A 183 0.13 1.78 21.97
N LYS A 184 -0.67 2.32 22.90
CA LYS A 184 -1.85 3.11 22.58
C LYS A 184 -1.52 4.32 21.70
N ALA A 185 -0.51 5.10 22.07
CA ALA A 185 -0.11 6.29 21.31
C ALA A 185 0.33 5.93 19.88
N ALA A 186 1.19 4.91 19.74
CA ALA A 186 1.65 4.44 18.43
C ALA A 186 0.51 3.87 17.58
N ALA A 187 -0.42 3.11 18.18
CA ALA A 187 -1.57 2.53 17.48
C ALA A 187 -2.51 3.61 16.95
N TYR A 188 -2.82 4.65 17.73
CA TYR A 188 -3.63 5.77 17.25
C TYR A 188 -2.91 6.60 16.20
N THR A 189 -1.60 6.83 16.33
CA THR A 189 -0.80 7.47 15.27
C THR A 189 -0.88 6.67 13.99
N CYS A 190 -0.70 5.35 14.07
CA CYS A 190 -0.84 4.44 12.94
C CYS A 190 -2.22 4.57 12.27
N LEU A 191 -3.30 4.55 13.07
CA LEU A 191 -4.68 4.64 12.55
C LEU A 191 -4.97 5.98 11.87
N LEU A 192 -4.54 7.11 12.45
CA LEU A 192 -4.78 8.44 11.89
C LEU A 192 -4.09 8.63 10.53
N TYR A 193 -2.85 8.18 10.40
CA TYR A 193 -2.10 8.31 9.15
C TYR A 193 -2.49 7.27 8.08
N THR A 194 -3.29 6.25 8.42
CA THR A 194 -3.83 5.29 7.44
C THR A 194 -5.03 5.88 6.70
N SER A 195 -5.88 6.68 7.37
CA SER A 195 -7.07 7.26 6.75
C SER A 195 -6.75 8.21 5.61
N ASP A 196 -5.68 9.00 5.75
CA ASP A 196 -5.26 9.96 4.71
C ASP A 196 -4.63 9.28 3.48
N ALA A 197 -4.16 8.03 3.60
CA ALA A 197 -3.58 7.29 2.48
C ALA A 197 -4.63 6.51 1.67
N ALA A 198 -5.87 6.41 2.15
CA ALA A 198 -6.94 5.68 1.48
C ALA A 198 -7.74 6.53 0.49
N ASP A 199 -7.59 7.86 0.53
CA ASP A 199 -8.32 8.81 -0.31
C ASP A 199 -7.63 9.10 -1.66
N ASP A 200 -6.55 8.42 -1.99
CA ASP A 200 -5.79 8.49 -3.24
C ASP A 200 -5.87 7.13 -3.98
#